data_9b246e5fda126d8624d1e1084a5db076
#
_entry.id   9b246e5fda126d8624d1e1084a5db076
#
_cell.length_a   1.000
_cell.length_b   1.000
_cell.length_c   1.000
_cell.angle_alpha   90.00
_cell.angle_beta   90.00
_cell.angle_gamma   90.00
#
_symmetry.space_group_name_H-M   'P 1'
#
loop_
_entity.id
_entity.type
_entity.pdbx_description
1 polymer ?
#
loop_
_entity_poly.entity_id
_entity_poly.type
_entity_poly.pdbx_seq_one_letter_code
_entity_poly.pdbx_strand_id
1 'polypeptide(L)'
;MDPRVTAIREEVEEAYKLFLSAGKESTMRDHYKEKKEQLYNMYATIDQEELTSKVAAAEQAHASSRHSEAWKLINDISGRHCAQSSKLKANSPEERVKLWYTHFSNLLGSPPQISEEDTPILTVRDALDISEEPFSLDEFLQAKKAIRCGKACGEDGITPEFLKYAGLDDLVLGFVNKAFSDSQIPERWATLVIVPVPKSGDLSNPNNYRGISLISLVLKLYNRMIMNRIRPVLDPLLRNSQNGFRKKRTTVGQIVALRRLLEGVRTNNLSCVLTFIDFKKAFDTIHRGKLMEILRAYGVPEKIVSAIAATYAQTWAKIRTPDGDSESFQILGGVLQGDTLAPFLFIVALDYALRCAIQGREEELGFTLVKRASRRVPAKTMTDLDFADDISLASNTVEQACKLLAEVERQCKRIGLGLNAKKTKVMAENVDQPVITTLDGTKLEVVKDFQYLGAWIASTKHDIEIRRARAWKALHSMKKVWQSSMQDDLKRRLFVATVESVLTYGCEAWTLSVKDEKALDGVYTRMLRVALNVSWEDHITNVNLYGKLPRLSDKIRQRRMRLAGHCVRHPELSACDLILWEPTQGQRSRGRPQTTYVDTLRRDTGLCSASELQTLMEDRDQWRAAIKCSRVGVG
;
A
#
# COMPACT_ATOMS: atom_id res chain seq x y z
N MET A 1 -23.85 -21.74 -26.41
CA MET A 1 -23.10 -23.01 -26.27
C MET A 1 -22.55 -23.32 -27.67
N ASP A 2 -21.32 -23.76 -27.82
CA ASP A 2 -20.73 -24.08 -29.13
C ASP A 2 -21.54 -25.21 -29.79
N PRO A 3 -21.94 -25.10 -31.08
CA PRO A 3 -22.73 -26.12 -31.77
C PRO A 3 -22.08 -27.51 -31.78
N ARG A 4 -20.75 -27.58 -31.82
CA ARG A 4 -19.97 -28.82 -31.76
C ARG A 4 -20.20 -29.57 -30.44
N VAL A 5 -20.31 -28.86 -29.32
CA VAL A 5 -20.57 -29.43 -28.01
C VAL A 5 -21.99 -29.96 -27.90
N THR A 6 -22.95 -29.25 -28.48
CA THR A 6 -24.36 -29.63 -28.45
C THR A 6 -24.56 -30.98 -29.16
N ALA A 7 -23.97 -31.16 -30.35
CA ALA A 7 -24.05 -32.40 -31.12
C ALA A 7 -23.47 -33.62 -30.34
N ILE A 8 -22.24 -33.46 -29.78
CA ILE A 8 -21.62 -34.56 -29.03
C ILE A 8 -22.36 -34.85 -27.72
N ARG A 9 -22.99 -33.86 -27.07
CA ARG A 9 -23.82 -34.09 -25.88
C ARG A 9 -25.04 -34.94 -26.19
N GLU A 10 -25.68 -34.73 -27.32
CA GLU A 10 -26.81 -35.56 -27.78
C GLU A 10 -26.35 -37.00 -28.00
N GLU A 11 -25.21 -37.21 -28.67
CA GLU A 11 -24.60 -38.52 -28.86
C GLU A 11 -24.26 -39.24 -27.51
N VAL A 12 -23.75 -38.49 -26.53
CA VAL A 12 -23.46 -39.02 -25.19
C VAL A 12 -24.74 -39.42 -24.47
N GLU A 13 -25.82 -38.64 -24.60
CA GLU A 13 -27.12 -38.97 -24.01
C GLU A 13 -27.75 -40.20 -24.67
N GLU A 14 -27.65 -40.34 -25.98
CA GLU A 14 -28.11 -41.53 -26.70
C GLU A 14 -27.33 -42.79 -26.28
N ALA A 15 -25.99 -42.72 -26.26
CA ALA A 15 -25.13 -43.80 -25.79
C ALA A 15 -25.44 -44.20 -24.33
N TYR A 16 -25.78 -43.23 -23.48
CA TYR A 16 -26.20 -43.50 -22.10
C TYR A 16 -27.56 -44.20 -22.02
N LYS A 17 -28.52 -43.80 -22.83
CA LYS A 17 -29.85 -44.45 -22.92
C LYS A 17 -29.71 -45.89 -23.41
N LEU A 18 -28.88 -46.14 -24.44
CA LEU A 18 -28.57 -47.51 -24.93
C LEU A 18 -27.90 -48.36 -23.87
N PHE A 19 -26.94 -47.82 -23.12
CA PHE A 19 -26.28 -48.51 -22.01
C PHE A 19 -27.28 -48.92 -20.91
N LEU A 20 -28.25 -48.06 -20.60
CA LEU A 20 -29.29 -48.41 -19.61
C LEU A 20 -30.28 -49.46 -20.12
N SER A 21 -30.70 -49.36 -21.39
CA SER A 21 -31.66 -50.30 -22.00
C SER A 21 -31.07 -51.71 -22.23
N ALA A 22 -29.77 -51.81 -22.50
CA ALA A 22 -29.04 -53.06 -22.70
C ALA A 22 -28.63 -53.77 -21.38
N GLY A 23 -29.24 -53.45 -20.25
CA GLY A 23 -28.96 -54.13 -18.97
C GLY A 23 -27.52 -53.91 -18.45
N LYS A 24 -26.86 -52.85 -18.83
CA LYS A 24 -25.47 -52.47 -18.47
C LYS A 24 -24.40 -53.41 -19.04
N GLU A 25 -24.61 -53.96 -20.22
CA GLU A 25 -23.61 -54.75 -20.94
C GLU A 25 -22.28 -54.01 -21.11
N SER A 26 -21.17 -54.80 -21.08
CA SER A 26 -19.79 -54.24 -21.13
C SER A 26 -19.54 -53.46 -22.42
N THR A 27 -19.99 -53.92 -23.57
CA THR A 27 -19.83 -53.29 -24.88
C THR A 27 -20.52 -51.94 -24.95
N MET A 28 -21.73 -51.78 -24.44
CA MET A 28 -22.45 -50.51 -24.41
C MET A 28 -21.86 -49.54 -23.38
N ARG A 29 -21.29 -50.07 -22.29
CA ARG A 29 -20.52 -49.27 -21.34
C ARG A 29 -19.27 -48.65 -21.96
N ASP A 30 -18.57 -49.41 -22.77
CA ASP A 30 -17.35 -48.94 -23.42
C ASP A 30 -17.67 -47.91 -24.51
N HIS A 31 -18.75 -48.11 -25.27
CA HIS A 31 -19.25 -47.10 -26.22
C HIS A 31 -19.66 -45.79 -25.52
N TYR A 32 -20.37 -45.83 -24.39
CA TYR A 32 -20.70 -44.64 -23.59
C TYR A 32 -19.44 -43.93 -23.07
N LYS A 33 -18.43 -44.67 -22.62
CA LYS A 33 -17.15 -44.10 -22.17
C LYS A 33 -16.43 -43.39 -23.31
N GLU A 34 -16.38 -44.01 -24.47
CA GLU A 34 -15.76 -43.43 -25.67
C GLU A 34 -16.42 -42.08 -26.05
N LYS A 35 -17.76 -42.06 -26.13
CA LYS A 35 -18.51 -40.81 -26.41
C LYS A 35 -18.27 -39.74 -25.36
N LYS A 36 -18.22 -40.13 -24.09
CA LYS A 36 -17.90 -39.22 -22.99
C LYS A 36 -16.48 -38.68 -23.08
N GLU A 37 -15.51 -39.47 -23.48
CA GLU A 37 -14.13 -39.06 -23.71
C GLU A 37 -14.05 -38.08 -24.91
N GLN A 38 -14.77 -38.34 -25.99
CA GLN A 38 -14.90 -37.45 -27.13
C GLN A 38 -15.46 -36.07 -26.71
N LEU A 39 -16.46 -36.04 -25.80
CA LEU A 39 -17.00 -34.79 -25.26
C LEU A 39 -15.95 -34.04 -24.43
N TYR A 40 -15.19 -34.72 -23.58
CA TYR A 40 -14.11 -34.09 -22.82
C TYR A 40 -13.01 -33.53 -23.73
N ASN A 41 -12.64 -34.29 -24.77
CA ASN A 41 -11.65 -33.83 -25.75
C ASN A 41 -12.14 -32.61 -26.55
N MET A 42 -13.44 -32.56 -26.86
CA MET A 42 -14.03 -31.38 -27.53
C MET A 42 -13.99 -30.14 -26.62
N TYR A 43 -14.36 -30.28 -25.33
CA TYR A 43 -14.21 -29.16 -24.38
C TYR A 43 -12.76 -28.70 -24.29
N ALA A 44 -11.79 -29.61 -24.19
CA ALA A 44 -10.38 -29.28 -24.16
C ALA A 44 -9.91 -28.54 -25.43
N THR A 45 -10.42 -28.93 -26.60
CA THR A 45 -10.11 -28.29 -27.88
C THR A 45 -10.66 -26.86 -27.92
N ILE A 46 -11.91 -26.66 -27.52
CA ILE A 46 -12.54 -25.33 -27.49
C ILE A 46 -11.83 -24.42 -26.48
N ASP A 47 -11.52 -24.92 -25.27
CA ASP A 47 -10.76 -24.16 -24.27
C ASP A 47 -9.39 -23.75 -24.82
N GLN A 48 -8.73 -24.63 -25.61
CA GLN A 48 -7.43 -24.32 -26.23
C GLN A 48 -7.54 -23.30 -27.36
N GLU A 49 -8.59 -23.38 -28.21
CA GLU A 49 -8.88 -22.41 -29.26
C GLU A 49 -9.15 -21.02 -28.65
N GLU A 50 -9.98 -20.97 -27.60
CA GLU A 50 -10.29 -19.73 -26.88
C GLU A 50 -9.04 -19.13 -26.22
N LEU A 51 -8.23 -19.97 -25.58
CA LEU A 51 -6.96 -19.53 -25.00
C LEU A 51 -6.02 -18.95 -26.05
N THR A 52 -5.88 -19.63 -27.20
CA THR A 52 -5.01 -19.16 -28.30
C THR A 52 -5.49 -17.83 -28.86
N SER A 53 -6.80 -17.66 -29.03
CA SER A 53 -7.39 -16.40 -29.49
C SER A 53 -7.15 -15.25 -28.50
N LYS A 54 -7.35 -15.50 -27.19
CA LYS A 54 -7.10 -14.51 -26.13
C LYS A 54 -5.61 -14.13 -26.04
N VAL A 55 -4.71 -15.08 -26.23
CA VAL A 55 -3.25 -14.83 -26.25
C VAL A 55 -2.88 -13.94 -27.41
N ALA A 56 -3.33 -14.26 -28.63
CA ALA A 56 -3.07 -13.44 -29.83
C ALA A 56 -3.61 -12.00 -29.66
N ALA A 57 -4.83 -11.85 -29.12
CA ALA A 57 -5.41 -10.55 -28.82
C ALA A 57 -4.59 -9.77 -27.78
N ALA A 58 -4.07 -10.43 -26.73
CA ALA A 58 -3.22 -9.81 -25.71
C ALA A 58 -1.87 -9.35 -26.29
N GLU A 59 -1.26 -10.14 -27.16
CA GLU A 59 -0.02 -9.79 -27.89
C GLU A 59 -0.23 -8.59 -28.81
N GLN A 60 -1.31 -8.59 -29.58
CA GLN A 60 -1.67 -7.47 -30.47
C GLN A 60 -1.94 -6.19 -29.68
N ALA A 61 -2.71 -6.28 -28.59
CA ALA A 61 -2.97 -5.12 -27.72
C ALA A 61 -1.67 -4.58 -27.12
N HIS A 62 -0.75 -5.47 -26.72
CA HIS A 62 0.56 -5.06 -26.19
C HIS A 62 1.43 -4.39 -27.27
N ALA A 63 1.52 -4.96 -28.45
CA ALA A 63 2.27 -4.40 -29.58
C ALA A 63 1.75 -3.01 -29.99
N SER A 64 0.43 -2.80 -29.90
CA SER A 64 -0.24 -1.52 -30.18
C SER A 64 -0.20 -0.55 -28.97
N SER A 65 0.60 -0.81 -27.93
CA SER A 65 0.69 -0.01 -26.68
C SER A 65 -0.64 0.14 -25.91
N ARG A 66 -1.63 -0.71 -26.19
CA ARG A 66 -2.91 -0.76 -25.46
C ARG A 66 -2.77 -1.61 -24.20
N HIS A 67 -1.88 -1.18 -23.29
CA HIS A 67 -1.48 -1.99 -22.13
C HIS A 67 -2.65 -2.35 -21.19
N SER A 68 -3.64 -1.48 -21.04
CA SER A 68 -4.82 -1.76 -20.19
C SER A 68 -5.65 -2.93 -20.71
N GLU A 69 -5.83 -3.00 -22.03
CA GLU A 69 -6.56 -4.08 -22.70
C GLU A 69 -5.78 -5.40 -22.63
N ALA A 70 -4.46 -5.34 -22.89
CA ALA A 70 -3.59 -6.51 -22.74
C ALA A 70 -3.66 -7.09 -21.32
N TRP A 71 -3.62 -6.24 -20.27
CA TRP A 71 -3.74 -6.68 -18.90
C TRP A 71 -5.12 -7.28 -18.57
N LYS A 72 -6.19 -6.74 -19.14
CA LYS A 72 -7.54 -7.29 -18.98
C LYS A 72 -7.62 -8.71 -19.52
N LEU A 73 -7.14 -8.94 -20.74
CA LEU A 73 -7.07 -10.27 -21.37
C LEU A 73 -6.21 -11.25 -20.57
N ILE A 74 -5.03 -10.82 -20.09
CA ILE A 74 -4.15 -11.65 -19.25
C ILE A 74 -4.82 -12.06 -17.95
N ASN A 75 -5.56 -11.14 -17.32
CA ASN A 75 -6.32 -11.45 -16.11
C ASN A 75 -7.46 -12.44 -16.38
N ASP A 76 -8.14 -12.33 -17.51
CA ASP A 76 -9.16 -13.30 -17.95
C ASP A 76 -8.53 -14.69 -18.15
N ILE A 77 -7.42 -14.79 -18.88
CA ILE A 77 -6.68 -16.06 -19.07
C ILE A 77 -6.30 -16.68 -17.72
N SER A 78 -5.83 -15.86 -16.77
CA SER A 78 -5.42 -16.31 -15.43
C SER A 78 -6.58 -16.62 -14.47
N GLY A 79 -7.82 -16.32 -14.85
CA GLY A 79 -9.00 -16.47 -14.00
C GLY A 79 -9.06 -15.47 -12.83
N ARG A 80 -8.31 -14.38 -12.88
CA ARG A 80 -8.27 -13.37 -11.81
C ARG A 80 -9.47 -12.41 -11.80
N HIS A 81 -10.28 -12.42 -12.83
CA HIS A 81 -11.48 -11.57 -12.97
C HIS A 81 -12.78 -12.21 -12.47
N CYS A 82 -12.77 -13.33 -11.79
CA CYS A 82 -13.95 -13.74 -11.05
C CYS A 82 -14.28 -12.66 -10.02
N ALA A 83 -15.29 -11.85 -10.33
CA ALA A 83 -15.91 -10.96 -9.37
C ALA A 83 -16.27 -11.82 -8.15
N GLN A 84 -15.61 -11.59 -7.03
CA GLN A 84 -15.98 -12.25 -5.79
C GLN A 84 -17.33 -11.68 -5.41
N SER A 85 -18.40 -12.44 -5.68
CA SER A 85 -19.72 -12.14 -5.13
C SER A 85 -19.60 -12.05 -3.61
N SER A 86 -20.36 -11.15 -3.00
CA SER A 86 -20.44 -11.05 -1.54
C SER A 86 -20.70 -12.44 -0.95
N LYS A 87 -19.82 -12.87 -0.03
CA LYS A 87 -20.01 -14.16 0.70
C LYS A 87 -20.80 -13.97 1.98
N LEU A 88 -21.46 -12.83 2.17
CA LEU A 88 -22.38 -12.63 3.29
C LEU A 88 -23.51 -13.65 3.22
N LYS A 89 -23.71 -14.37 4.31
CA LYS A 89 -24.80 -15.33 4.46
C LYS A 89 -26.09 -14.54 4.76
N ALA A 90 -27.05 -14.58 3.85
CA ALA A 90 -28.38 -14.02 4.02
C ALA A 90 -29.36 -14.86 3.21
N ASN A 91 -30.61 -14.86 3.63
CA ASN A 91 -31.65 -15.68 3.01
C ASN A 91 -32.21 -15.05 1.72
N SER A 92 -32.05 -13.73 1.55
CA SER A 92 -32.48 -13.01 0.34
C SER A 92 -31.48 -11.90 -0.07
N PRO A 93 -31.55 -11.41 -1.32
CA PRO A 93 -30.79 -10.24 -1.77
C PRO A 93 -31.06 -8.99 -0.92
N GLU A 94 -32.32 -8.73 -0.57
CA GLU A 94 -32.75 -7.57 0.22
C GLU A 94 -32.16 -7.65 1.64
N GLU A 95 -32.12 -8.83 2.24
CA GLU A 95 -31.50 -9.05 3.55
C GLU A 95 -29.98 -8.75 3.50
N ARG A 96 -29.28 -9.15 2.41
CA ARG A 96 -27.86 -8.78 2.23
C ARG A 96 -27.64 -7.28 2.12
N VAL A 97 -28.47 -6.57 1.37
CA VAL A 97 -28.43 -5.10 1.27
C VAL A 97 -28.64 -4.47 2.64
N LYS A 98 -29.62 -4.96 3.42
CA LYS A 98 -29.91 -4.48 4.78
C LYS A 98 -28.76 -4.72 5.75
N LEU A 99 -28.07 -5.88 5.66
CA LEU A 99 -26.87 -6.16 6.47
C LEU A 99 -25.74 -5.17 6.17
N TRP A 100 -25.52 -4.84 4.89
CA TRP A 100 -24.57 -3.81 4.51
C TRP A 100 -24.95 -2.43 5.01
N TYR A 101 -26.22 -2.05 4.88
CA TYR A 101 -26.74 -0.79 5.39
C TYR A 101 -26.49 -0.67 6.89
N THR A 102 -26.90 -1.68 7.67
CA THR A 102 -26.69 -1.70 9.13
C THR A 102 -25.21 -1.61 9.50
N HIS A 103 -24.35 -2.33 8.78
CA HIS A 103 -22.90 -2.29 9.05
C HIS A 103 -22.30 -0.90 8.82
N PHE A 104 -22.55 -0.27 7.66
CA PHE A 104 -21.94 1.01 7.33
C PHE A 104 -22.64 2.19 8.01
N SER A 105 -23.94 2.16 8.24
CA SER A 105 -24.64 3.21 8.99
C SER A 105 -24.20 3.24 10.46
N ASN A 106 -24.01 2.08 11.11
CA ASN A 106 -23.44 2.01 12.46
C ASN A 106 -21.97 2.46 12.50
N LEU A 107 -21.22 2.27 11.41
CA LEU A 107 -19.82 2.64 11.33
C LEU A 107 -19.61 4.14 11.15
N LEU A 108 -20.41 4.78 10.27
CA LEU A 108 -20.19 6.14 9.76
C LEU A 108 -21.26 7.12 10.21
N GLY A 109 -22.43 6.64 10.62
CA GLY A 109 -23.60 7.44 11.00
C GLY A 109 -23.62 7.93 12.45
N SER A 110 -22.56 7.65 13.22
CA SER A 110 -22.40 8.18 14.58
C SER A 110 -21.22 9.16 14.64
N PRO A 111 -21.34 10.28 15.36
CA PRO A 111 -20.21 11.19 15.54
C PRO A 111 -19.09 10.47 16.31
N PRO A 112 -17.82 10.70 15.94
CA PRO A 112 -16.69 10.14 16.65
C PRO A 112 -16.68 10.59 18.12
N GLN A 113 -16.41 9.67 19.04
CA GLN A 113 -16.19 10.01 20.44
C GLN A 113 -14.84 10.69 20.59
N ILE A 114 -14.82 11.86 21.20
CA ILE A 114 -13.61 12.59 21.59
C ILE A 114 -13.48 12.59 23.11
N SER A 115 -12.25 12.78 23.61
CA SER A 115 -12.02 12.98 25.03
C SER A 115 -12.69 14.28 25.49
N GLU A 116 -13.36 14.25 26.64
CA GLU A 116 -14.00 15.43 27.24
C GLU A 116 -13.00 16.45 27.81
N GLU A 117 -11.71 16.12 27.83
CA GLU A 117 -10.68 17.08 28.19
C GLU A 117 -10.63 18.19 27.13
N ASP A 118 -11.23 19.31 27.46
CA ASP A 118 -11.34 20.50 26.60
C ASP A 118 -10.01 21.30 26.59
N THR A 119 -8.93 20.61 26.24
CA THR A 119 -7.62 21.25 26.07
C THR A 119 -7.64 22.00 24.73
N PRO A 120 -7.33 23.31 24.71
CA PRO A 120 -7.39 24.11 23.51
C PRO A 120 -6.44 23.58 22.44
N ILE A 121 -6.83 23.71 21.18
CA ILE A 121 -5.96 23.46 20.03
C ILE A 121 -4.95 24.60 19.97
N LEU A 122 -3.68 24.30 20.23
CA LEU A 122 -2.61 25.30 20.23
C LEU A 122 -2.25 25.70 18.81
N THR A 123 -2.01 26.99 18.62
CA THR A 123 -1.52 27.52 17.32
C THR A 123 -0.11 26.98 17.06
N VAL A 124 0.05 26.39 15.88
CA VAL A 124 1.34 25.89 15.38
C VAL A 124 2.06 26.98 14.60
N ARG A 125 1.29 27.79 13.87
CA ARG A 125 1.78 28.88 13.04
C ARG A 125 0.69 29.93 12.82
N ASP A 126 1.12 31.18 12.65
CA ASP A 126 0.28 32.27 12.15
C ASP A 126 -0.10 32.06 10.68
N ALA A 127 -0.92 32.94 10.12
CA ALA A 127 -1.49 32.81 8.79
C ALA A 127 -0.49 32.39 7.69
N LEU A 128 -0.91 31.43 6.87
CA LEU A 128 -0.17 30.97 5.71
C LEU A 128 -0.58 31.77 4.47
N ASP A 129 0.37 32.01 3.59
CA ASP A 129 0.12 32.63 2.28
C ASP A 129 -0.51 31.60 1.32
N ILE A 130 -1.83 31.48 1.38
CA ILE A 130 -2.64 30.61 0.52
C ILE A 130 -3.74 31.47 -0.11
N SER A 131 -3.83 31.45 -1.43
CA SER A 131 -4.83 32.26 -2.16
C SER A 131 -6.27 31.91 -1.76
N GLU A 132 -7.04 32.92 -1.41
CA GLU A 132 -8.47 32.87 -1.09
C GLU A 132 -9.34 33.32 -2.27
N GLU A 133 -8.74 33.73 -3.38
CA GLU A 133 -9.42 34.15 -4.59
C GLU A 133 -10.12 32.99 -5.31
N PRO A 134 -11.12 33.25 -6.15
CA PRO A 134 -11.72 32.24 -7.01
C PRO A 134 -10.66 31.49 -7.82
N PHE A 135 -10.92 30.22 -8.14
CA PHE A 135 -10.00 29.41 -8.91
C PHE A 135 -9.87 29.92 -10.35
N SER A 136 -8.64 29.99 -10.84
CA SER A 136 -8.34 30.32 -12.23
C SER A 136 -8.59 29.14 -13.18
N LEU A 137 -8.72 29.43 -14.48
CA LEU A 137 -8.83 28.38 -15.51
C LEU A 137 -7.60 27.48 -15.53
N ASP A 138 -6.39 28.02 -15.29
CA ASP A 138 -5.16 27.24 -15.26
C ASP A 138 -5.15 26.22 -14.10
N GLU A 139 -5.59 26.61 -12.89
CA GLU A 139 -5.75 25.69 -11.74
C GLU A 139 -6.74 24.58 -12.06
N PHE A 140 -7.84 24.93 -12.71
CA PHE A 140 -8.86 23.99 -13.13
C PHE A 140 -8.30 22.99 -14.15
N LEU A 141 -7.65 23.44 -15.21
CA LEU A 141 -7.07 22.60 -16.25
C LEU A 141 -5.97 21.68 -15.69
N GLN A 142 -5.15 22.19 -14.77
CA GLN A 142 -4.16 21.37 -14.07
C GLN A 142 -4.81 20.26 -13.24
N ALA A 143 -5.87 20.56 -12.51
CA ALA A 143 -6.62 19.56 -11.73
C ALA A 143 -7.33 18.56 -12.65
N LYS A 144 -7.95 19.01 -13.75
CA LYS A 144 -8.63 18.20 -14.77
C LYS A 144 -7.66 17.21 -15.44
N LYS A 145 -6.43 17.63 -15.75
CA LYS A 145 -5.38 16.77 -16.32
C LYS A 145 -5.07 15.55 -15.45
N ALA A 146 -5.19 15.68 -14.13
CA ALA A 146 -4.92 14.58 -13.19
C ALA A 146 -6.04 13.52 -13.12
N ILE A 147 -7.22 13.79 -13.67
CA ILE A 147 -8.33 12.83 -13.74
C ILE A 147 -7.95 11.69 -14.69
N ARG A 148 -8.17 10.44 -14.25
CA ARG A 148 -7.91 9.24 -15.05
C ARG A 148 -9.21 8.70 -15.63
N CYS A 149 -9.24 8.42 -16.94
CA CYS A 149 -10.34 7.74 -17.61
C CYS A 149 -10.52 6.28 -17.11
N GLY A 150 -11.67 5.67 -17.40
CA GLY A 150 -11.99 4.30 -16.99
C GLY A 150 -12.20 4.13 -15.48
N LYS A 151 -12.63 5.18 -14.77
CA LYS A 151 -12.97 5.13 -13.34
C LYS A 151 -14.49 5.27 -13.16
N ALA A 152 -15.00 4.62 -12.09
CA ALA A 152 -16.41 4.73 -11.72
C ALA A 152 -16.78 6.18 -11.36
N CYS A 153 -17.99 6.57 -11.76
CA CYS A 153 -18.62 7.85 -11.41
C CYS A 153 -19.25 7.81 -10.01
N GLY A 154 -19.56 8.97 -9.48
CA GLY A 154 -20.39 9.14 -8.28
C GLY A 154 -21.87 8.92 -8.56
N GLU A 155 -22.72 9.42 -7.65
CA GLU A 155 -24.19 9.36 -7.76
C GLU A 155 -24.72 10.20 -8.92
N ASP A 156 -24.02 11.28 -9.26
CA ASP A 156 -24.36 12.20 -10.35
C ASP A 156 -24.21 11.59 -11.75
N GLY A 157 -23.60 10.41 -11.87
CA GLY A 157 -23.37 9.72 -13.13
C GLY A 157 -22.34 10.39 -14.05
N ILE A 158 -21.68 11.47 -13.62
CA ILE A 158 -20.68 12.18 -14.43
C ILE A 158 -19.41 11.31 -14.54
N THR A 159 -19.10 10.87 -15.78
CA THR A 159 -17.93 10.05 -16.05
C THR A 159 -16.66 10.89 -16.24
N PRO A 160 -15.46 10.32 -16.00
CA PRO A 160 -14.20 11.00 -16.29
C PRO A 160 -14.06 11.46 -17.72
N GLU A 161 -14.53 10.65 -18.67
CA GLU A 161 -14.49 10.92 -20.09
C GLU A 161 -15.36 12.14 -20.45
N PHE A 162 -16.57 12.19 -19.91
CA PHE A 162 -17.47 13.34 -20.10
C PHE A 162 -16.80 14.63 -19.62
N LEU A 163 -16.31 14.65 -18.36
CA LEU A 163 -15.68 15.82 -17.79
C LEU A 163 -14.43 16.26 -18.58
N LYS A 164 -13.69 15.30 -19.17
CA LYS A 164 -12.48 15.61 -19.95
C LYS A 164 -12.75 16.16 -21.34
N TYR A 165 -13.76 15.64 -22.03
CA TYR A 165 -13.90 15.82 -23.48
C TYR A 165 -15.16 16.57 -23.91
N ALA A 166 -16.08 16.88 -23.01
CA ALA A 166 -17.33 17.58 -23.35
C ALA A 166 -17.17 19.10 -23.65
N GLY A 167 -15.99 19.68 -23.41
CA GLY A 167 -15.76 21.11 -23.68
C GLY A 167 -16.52 22.08 -22.76
N LEU A 168 -16.88 21.63 -21.55
CA LEU A 168 -17.69 22.40 -20.59
C LEU A 168 -16.85 23.07 -19.49
N ASP A 169 -15.60 23.41 -19.76
CA ASP A 169 -14.62 23.82 -18.76
C ASP A 169 -15.06 25.10 -18.01
N ASP A 170 -15.50 26.13 -18.75
CA ASP A 170 -15.94 27.40 -18.15
C ASP A 170 -17.20 27.22 -17.31
N LEU A 171 -18.13 26.37 -17.76
CA LEU A 171 -19.37 26.07 -17.02
C LEU A 171 -19.05 25.36 -15.70
N VAL A 172 -18.21 24.32 -15.76
CA VAL A 172 -17.81 23.54 -14.55
C VAL A 172 -17.00 24.42 -13.60
N LEU A 173 -16.07 25.23 -14.11
CA LEU A 173 -15.32 26.20 -13.31
C LEU A 173 -16.24 27.20 -12.64
N GLY A 174 -17.27 27.72 -13.34
CA GLY A 174 -18.28 28.59 -12.78
C GLY A 174 -19.00 27.96 -11.58
N PHE A 175 -19.43 26.70 -11.68
CA PHE A 175 -20.05 25.97 -10.56
C PHE A 175 -19.07 25.76 -9.40
N VAL A 176 -17.84 25.38 -9.69
CA VAL A 176 -16.78 25.18 -8.68
C VAL A 176 -16.50 26.49 -7.94
N ASN A 177 -16.36 27.62 -8.65
CA ASN A 177 -16.12 28.92 -8.06
C ASN A 177 -17.31 29.42 -7.26
N LYS A 178 -18.55 29.15 -7.71
CA LYS A 178 -19.73 29.45 -6.92
C LYS A 178 -19.75 28.68 -5.60
N ALA A 179 -19.49 27.36 -5.64
CA ALA A 179 -19.39 26.54 -4.44
C ALA A 179 -18.30 27.03 -3.49
N PHE A 180 -17.15 27.48 -4.03
CA PHE A 180 -16.06 28.04 -3.26
C PHE A 180 -16.43 29.40 -2.63
N SER A 181 -17.04 30.31 -3.40
CA SER A 181 -17.46 31.64 -2.92
C SER A 181 -18.55 31.55 -1.85
N ASP A 182 -19.53 30.69 -2.05
CA ASP A 182 -20.63 30.51 -1.12
C ASP A 182 -20.27 29.64 0.09
N SER A 183 -19.16 28.91 0.03
CA SER A 183 -18.77 27.86 0.97
C SER A 183 -19.89 26.84 1.17
N GLN A 184 -20.55 26.46 0.07
CA GLN A 184 -21.64 25.49 0.05
C GLN A 184 -21.45 24.49 -1.10
N ILE A 185 -21.67 23.22 -0.80
CA ILE A 185 -21.56 22.14 -1.78
C ILE A 185 -22.95 21.71 -2.22
N PRO A 186 -23.23 21.62 -3.53
CA PRO A 186 -24.50 21.09 -4.03
C PRO A 186 -24.78 19.68 -3.49
N GLU A 187 -26.01 19.40 -3.08
CA GLU A 187 -26.42 18.12 -2.47
C GLU A 187 -26.03 16.92 -3.32
N ARG A 188 -26.17 16.99 -4.65
CA ARG A 188 -25.78 15.92 -5.58
C ARG A 188 -24.28 15.61 -5.56
N TRP A 189 -23.42 16.57 -5.17
CA TRP A 189 -21.99 16.31 -5.00
C TRP A 189 -21.69 15.70 -3.65
N ALA A 190 -22.50 15.98 -2.64
CA ALA A 190 -22.32 15.51 -1.26
C ALA A 190 -22.84 14.09 -1.03
N THR A 191 -23.60 13.52 -1.98
CA THR A 191 -24.10 12.15 -1.92
C THR A 191 -23.07 11.17 -2.49
N LEU A 192 -22.70 10.19 -1.69
CA LEU A 192 -21.67 9.20 -2.01
C LEU A 192 -22.30 7.84 -2.29
N VAL A 193 -21.60 7.03 -3.08
CA VAL A 193 -21.92 5.61 -3.25
C VAL A 193 -20.80 4.77 -2.63
N ILE A 194 -21.10 4.02 -1.58
CA ILE A 194 -20.15 3.12 -0.93
C ILE A 194 -20.22 1.75 -1.59
N VAL A 195 -19.07 1.25 -2.05
CA VAL A 195 -18.94 -0.11 -2.59
C VAL A 195 -18.11 -0.95 -1.62
N PRO A 196 -18.68 -2.05 -1.07
CA PRO A 196 -17.94 -2.97 -0.21
C PRO A 196 -16.87 -3.73 -1.00
N VAL A 197 -15.59 -3.60 -0.65
CA VAL A 197 -14.48 -4.33 -1.27
C VAL A 197 -13.86 -5.29 -0.25
N PRO A 198 -13.75 -6.59 -0.56
CA PRO A 198 -13.21 -7.57 0.36
C PRO A 198 -11.75 -7.30 0.73
N LYS A 199 -11.43 -7.46 2.01
CA LYS A 199 -10.08 -7.59 2.56
C LYS A 199 -9.68 -9.07 2.62
N SER A 200 -8.64 -9.38 3.38
CA SER A 200 -8.31 -10.77 3.76
C SER A 200 -9.17 -11.25 4.95
N GLY A 201 -9.35 -12.56 5.07
CA GLY A 201 -10.05 -13.18 6.18
C GLY A 201 -11.39 -13.79 5.79
N ASP A 202 -12.26 -14.03 6.78
CA ASP A 202 -13.60 -14.57 6.57
C ASP A 202 -14.52 -13.53 5.95
N LEU A 203 -14.89 -13.74 4.69
CA LEU A 203 -15.74 -12.84 3.91
C LEU A 203 -17.23 -12.95 4.29
N SER A 204 -17.61 -13.80 5.23
CA SER A 204 -18.95 -13.79 5.83
C SER A 204 -19.13 -12.66 6.85
N ASN A 205 -18.02 -12.08 7.33
CA ASN A 205 -18.03 -10.98 8.30
C ASN A 205 -17.87 -9.62 7.59
N PRO A 206 -18.83 -8.68 7.71
CA PRO A 206 -18.78 -7.35 7.08
C PRO A 206 -17.55 -6.53 7.50
N ASN A 207 -16.97 -6.77 8.69
CA ASN A 207 -15.76 -6.07 9.15
C ASN A 207 -14.52 -6.40 8.29
N ASN A 208 -14.54 -7.50 7.54
CA ASN A 208 -13.48 -7.88 6.61
C ASN A 208 -13.66 -7.25 5.21
N TYR A 209 -14.48 -6.22 5.12
CA TYR A 209 -14.61 -5.39 3.93
C TYR A 209 -14.18 -3.94 4.20
N ARG A 210 -13.81 -3.25 3.13
CA ARG A 210 -13.50 -1.82 3.14
C ARG A 210 -14.57 -1.12 2.29
N GLY A 211 -15.21 -0.09 2.82
CA GLY A 211 -16.11 0.76 2.05
C GLY A 211 -15.29 1.74 1.19
N ILE A 212 -15.36 1.60 -0.12
CA ILE A 212 -14.78 2.60 -1.03
C ILE A 212 -15.88 3.55 -1.46
N SER A 213 -15.71 4.84 -1.16
CA SER A 213 -16.65 5.88 -1.52
C SER A 213 -16.43 6.35 -2.96
N LEU A 214 -17.42 6.16 -3.81
CA LEU A 214 -17.48 6.76 -5.12
C LEU A 214 -18.10 8.15 -4.96
N ILE A 215 -17.30 9.17 -5.16
CA ILE A 215 -17.63 10.58 -4.94
C ILE A 215 -17.85 11.22 -6.31
N SER A 216 -18.72 12.24 -6.40
CA SER A 216 -18.86 13.10 -7.57
C SER A 216 -17.49 13.52 -8.11
N LEU A 217 -17.30 13.43 -9.42
CA LEU A 217 -16.05 13.85 -10.04
C LEU A 217 -15.83 15.36 -9.98
N VAL A 218 -16.91 16.13 -9.97
CA VAL A 218 -16.82 17.58 -9.81
C VAL A 218 -16.36 17.92 -8.40
N LEU A 219 -16.85 17.23 -7.37
CA LEU A 219 -16.36 17.39 -6.00
C LEU A 219 -14.89 16.94 -5.88
N LYS A 220 -14.48 15.85 -6.54
CA LYS A 220 -13.05 15.44 -6.59
C LYS A 220 -12.18 16.51 -7.24
N LEU A 221 -12.67 17.16 -8.27
CA LEU A 221 -11.97 18.25 -8.95
C LEU A 221 -11.83 19.46 -8.02
N TYR A 222 -12.92 19.87 -7.38
CA TYR A 222 -12.96 20.92 -6.37
C TYR A 222 -11.94 20.65 -5.24
N ASN A 223 -12.01 19.48 -4.62
CA ASN A 223 -11.08 19.08 -3.55
C ASN A 223 -9.62 18.99 -4.03
N ARG A 224 -9.40 18.63 -5.31
CA ARG A 224 -8.08 18.64 -5.93
C ARG A 224 -7.52 20.06 -6.05
N MET A 225 -8.34 21.02 -6.42
CA MET A 225 -7.91 22.42 -6.55
C MET A 225 -7.57 23.00 -5.18
N ILE A 226 -8.39 22.78 -4.15
CA ILE A 226 -8.08 23.12 -2.75
C ILE A 226 -6.75 22.47 -2.33
N MET A 227 -6.57 21.17 -2.58
CA MET A 227 -5.36 20.44 -2.22
C MET A 227 -4.12 21.02 -2.93
N ASN A 228 -4.24 21.44 -4.18
CA ASN A 228 -3.14 22.03 -4.93
C ASN A 228 -2.68 23.38 -4.33
N ARG A 229 -3.59 24.15 -3.72
CA ARG A 229 -3.28 25.39 -3.00
C ARG A 229 -2.64 25.14 -1.64
N ILE A 230 -3.23 24.25 -0.83
CA ILE A 230 -2.79 24.07 0.56
C ILE A 230 -1.51 23.22 0.68
N ARG A 231 -1.36 22.19 -0.15
CA ARG A 231 -0.28 21.21 -0.01
C ARG A 231 1.13 21.77 -0.15
N PRO A 232 1.46 22.64 -1.12
CA PRO A 232 2.80 23.19 -1.27
C PRO A 232 3.27 23.97 -0.04
N VAL A 233 2.35 24.60 0.69
CA VAL A 233 2.61 25.46 1.84
C VAL A 233 2.56 24.68 3.15
N LEU A 234 1.60 23.77 3.30
CA LEU A 234 1.36 23.04 4.55
C LEU A 234 2.24 21.78 4.67
N ASP A 235 2.51 21.03 3.56
CA ASP A 235 3.31 19.79 3.62
C ASP A 235 4.72 19.99 4.19
N PRO A 236 5.47 21.09 3.91
CA PRO A 236 6.78 21.34 4.52
C PRO A 236 6.74 21.57 6.04
N LEU A 237 5.59 21.93 6.61
CA LEU A 237 5.42 22.18 8.04
C LEU A 237 5.19 20.89 8.84
N LEU A 238 4.80 19.81 8.17
CA LEU A 238 4.60 18.52 8.81
C LEU A 238 5.93 17.91 9.26
N ARG A 239 5.91 17.20 10.39
CA ARG A 239 7.09 16.52 10.94
C ARG A 239 7.74 15.57 9.91
N ASN A 240 9.04 15.43 10.01
CA ASN A 240 9.82 14.59 9.10
C ASN A 240 9.54 13.10 9.28
N SER A 241 9.07 12.69 10.45
CA SER A 241 8.69 11.31 10.78
C SER A 241 7.52 10.80 9.94
N GLN A 242 6.55 11.70 9.56
CA GLN A 242 5.41 11.32 8.74
C GLN A 242 5.79 11.21 7.26
N ASN A 243 5.65 10.01 6.70
CA ASN A 243 5.99 9.69 5.30
C ASN A 243 4.77 9.28 4.45
N GLY A 244 3.61 9.02 5.06
CA GLY A 244 2.38 8.67 4.34
C GLY A 244 1.84 9.80 3.48
N PHE A 245 1.38 9.49 2.27
CA PHE A 245 0.72 10.43 1.33
C PHE A 245 1.52 11.69 0.96
N ARG A 246 2.81 11.76 1.27
CA ARG A 246 3.71 12.88 0.96
C ARG A 246 4.53 12.62 -0.29
N LYS A 247 4.83 13.69 -1.06
CA LYS A 247 5.65 13.57 -2.29
C LYS A 247 7.08 13.15 -1.94
N LYS A 248 7.70 12.32 -2.81
CA LYS A 248 9.08 11.81 -2.71
C LYS A 248 9.36 10.94 -1.48
N ARG A 249 8.35 10.54 -0.71
CA ARG A 249 8.46 9.65 0.44
C ARG A 249 7.95 8.25 0.10
N THR A 250 8.57 7.21 0.64
CA THR A 250 8.26 5.81 0.29
C THR A 250 8.18 4.92 1.52
N THR A 251 7.38 3.87 1.43
CA THR A 251 7.31 2.81 2.47
C THR A 251 8.68 2.17 2.70
N VAL A 252 9.48 2.00 1.64
CA VAL A 252 10.79 1.34 1.74
C VAL A 252 11.79 2.18 2.53
N GLY A 253 11.69 3.52 2.47
CA GLY A 253 12.48 4.42 3.31
C GLY A 253 12.26 4.17 4.81
N GLN A 254 11.01 3.99 5.23
CA GLN A 254 10.66 3.66 6.62
C GLN A 254 11.13 2.25 7.01
N ILE A 255 10.96 1.27 6.12
CA ILE A 255 11.43 -0.10 6.35
C ILE A 255 12.95 -0.12 6.55
N VAL A 256 13.70 0.59 5.71
CA VAL A 256 15.17 0.70 5.84
C VAL A 256 15.53 1.38 7.17
N ALA A 257 14.88 2.49 7.52
CA ALA A 257 15.16 3.19 8.76
C ALA A 257 15.00 2.28 9.97
N LEU A 258 13.88 1.56 10.06
CA LEU A 258 13.60 0.67 11.17
C LEU A 258 14.54 -0.55 11.23
N ARG A 259 14.86 -1.15 10.08
CA ARG A 259 15.84 -2.26 10.02
C ARG A 259 17.25 -1.80 10.39
N ARG A 260 17.66 -0.60 9.98
CA ARG A 260 18.95 -0.03 10.36
C ARG A 260 19.03 0.24 11.85
N LEU A 261 17.92 0.75 12.45
CA LEU A 261 17.84 0.90 13.90
C LEU A 261 18.06 -0.44 14.61
N LEU A 262 17.28 -1.46 14.26
CA LEU A 262 17.36 -2.80 14.86
C LEU A 262 18.72 -3.45 14.66
N GLU A 263 19.34 -3.29 13.49
CA GLU A 263 20.68 -3.80 13.20
C GLU A 263 21.72 -3.15 14.11
N GLY A 264 21.70 -1.82 14.28
CA GLY A 264 22.60 -1.10 15.18
C GLY A 264 22.39 -1.48 16.65
N VAL A 265 21.13 -1.58 17.08
CA VAL A 265 20.73 -2.02 18.44
C VAL A 265 21.34 -3.41 18.74
N ARG A 266 21.13 -4.38 17.87
CA ARG A 266 21.61 -5.77 18.06
C ARG A 266 23.12 -5.88 17.98
N THR A 267 23.75 -5.18 17.02
CA THR A 267 25.21 -5.24 16.84
C THR A 267 25.96 -4.68 18.05
N ASN A 268 25.39 -3.68 18.72
CA ASN A 268 26.03 -3.00 19.85
C ASN A 268 25.38 -3.31 21.20
N ASN A 269 24.50 -4.31 21.24
CA ASN A 269 23.80 -4.75 22.46
C ASN A 269 23.11 -3.62 23.22
N LEU A 270 22.41 -2.73 22.49
CA LEU A 270 21.63 -1.63 23.05
C LEU A 270 20.23 -2.09 23.43
N SER A 271 19.62 -1.47 24.45
CA SER A 271 18.22 -1.69 24.78
C SER A 271 17.34 -0.83 23.88
N CYS A 272 16.28 -1.42 23.33
CA CYS A 272 15.30 -0.72 22.50
C CYS A 272 13.91 -1.33 22.66
N VAL A 273 12.91 -0.48 22.77
CA VAL A 273 11.49 -0.87 22.78
C VAL A 273 10.81 -0.20 21.60
N LEU A 274 10.22 -1.00 20.73
CA LEU A 274 9.41 -0.55 19.59
C LEU A 274 7.94 -0.85 19.87
N THR A 275 7.07 0.13 19.67
CA THR A 275 5.61 -0.04 19.80
C THR A 275 4.96 0.27 18.45
N PHE A 276 4.32 -0.73 17.84
CA PHE A 276 3.61 -0.60 16.57
C PHE A 276 2.14 -0.35 16.84
N ILE A 277 1.68 0.85 16.55
CA ILE A 277 0.31 1.29 16.81
C ILE A 277 -0.59 0.96 15.63
N ASP A 278 -1.76 0.35 15.93
CA ASP A 278 -2.89 0.20 15.00
C ASP A 278 -4.09 0.98 15.57
N PHE A 279 -4.73 1.79 14.75
CA PHE A 279 -5.93 2.51 15.13
C PHE A 279 -7.20 1.77 14.74
N LYS A 280 -8.28 2.01 15.49
CA LYS A 280 -9.61 1.52 15.13
C LYS A 280 -10.18 2.39 14.02
N LYS A 281 -10.20 1.89 12.76
CA LYS A 281 -10.86 2.55 11.62
C LYS A 281 -10.42 4.02 11.45
N ALA A 282 -9.12 4.27 11.45
CA ALA A 282 -8.48 5.59 11.53
C ALA A 282 -9.13 6.68 10.64
N PHE A 283 -9.35 6.40 9.36
CA PHE A 283 -9.96 7.36 8.43
C PHE A 283 -11.42 7.68 8.76
N ASP A 284 -12.16 6.72 9.34
CA ASP A 284 -13.59 6.81 9.59
C ASP A 284 -13.92 7.49 10.93
N THR A 285 -12.90 7.69 11.81
CA THR A 285 -13.09 8.15 13.18
C THR A 285 -12.53 9.54 13.50
N ILE A 286 -11.91 10.22 12.54
CA ILE A 286 -11.45 11.61 12.73
C ILE A 286 -12.64 12.52 13.02
N HIS A 287 -12.54 13.33 14.09
CA HIS A 287 -13.55 14.33 14.45
C HIS A 287 -13.42 15.56 13.53
N ARG A 288 -14.45 15.81 12.71
CA ARG A 288 -14.43 16.85 11.68
C ARG A 288 -14.26 18.28 12.24
N GLY A 289 -14.92 18.58 13.38
CA GLY A 289 -14.73 19.87 14.06
C GLY A 289 -13.30 20.11 14.49
N LYS A 290 -12.68 19.12 15.15
CA LYS A 290 -11.26 19.21 15.56
C LYS A 290 -10.31 19.28 14.37
N LEU A 291 -10.62 18.63 13.26
CA LEU A 291 -9.85 18.78 12.03
C LEU A 291 -9.85 20.23 11.52
N MET A 292 -10.99 20.92 11.55
CA MET A 292 -11.07 22.34 11.14
C MET A 292 -10.30 23.26 12.11
N GLU A 293 -10.41 23.00 13.42
CA GLU A 293 -9.59 23.71 14.42
C GLU A 293 -8.08 23.53 14.18
N ILE A 294 -7.65 22.30 13.85
CA ILE A 294 -6.24 21.99 13.54
C ILE A 294 -5.77 22.70 12.27
N LEU A 295 -6.58 22.77 11.23
CA LEU A 295 -6.23 23.50 10.01
C LEU A 295 -5.99 25.00 10.32
N ARG A 296 -6.84 25.61 11.16
CA ARG A 296 -6.65 26.98 11.66
C ARG A 296 -5.35 27.08 12.47
N ALA A 297 -5.08 26.13 13.35
CA ALA A 297 -3.85 26.10 14.14
C ALA A 297 -2.58 26.06 13.28
N TYR A 298 -2.64 25.40 12.12
CA TYR A 298 -1.54 25.45 11.13
C TYR A 298 -1.51 26.73 10.30
N GLY A 299 -2.42 27.67 10.51
CA GLY A 299 -2.48 28.95 9.81
C GLY A 299 -3.18 28.90 8.45
N VAL A 300 -3.98 27.89 8.18
CA VAL A 300 -4.78 27.84 6.95
C VAL A 300 -5.85 28.92 6.99
N PRO A 301 -5.99 29.78 5.94
CA PRO A 301 -6.95 30.87 5.91
C PRO A 301 -8.40 30.39 6.07
N GLU A 302 -9.24 31.22 6.71
CA GLU A 302 -10.62 30.83 7.07
C GLU A 302 -11.49 30.50 5.86
N LYS A 303 -11.28 31.16 4.72
CA LYS A 303 -12.00 30.87 3.48
C LYS A 303 -11.74 29.43 3.00
N ILE A 304 -10.49 28.99 3.08
CA ILE A 304 -10.09 27.62 2.70
C ILE A 304 -10.64 26.61 3.73
N VAL A 305 -10.56 26.92 5.03
CA VAL A 305 -11.13 26.05 6.08
C VAL A 305 -12.64 25.90 5.89
N SER A 306 -13.36 27.00 5.62
CA SER A 306 -14.80 26.99 5.35
C SER A 306 -15.14 26.20 4.09
N ALA A 307 -14.35 26.33 3.02
CA ALA A 307 -14.50 25.55 1.79
C ALA A 307 -14.30 24.04 2.03
N ILE A 308 -13.34 23.66 2.84
CA ILE A 308 -13.12 22.26 3.26
C ILE A 308 -14.28 21.79 4.14
N ALA A 309 -14.71 22.58 5.13
CA ALA A 309 -15.81 22.24 6.02
C ALA A 309 -17.12 21.99 5.25
N ALA A 310 -17.39 22.79 4.22
CA ALA A 310 -18.56 22.63 3.36
C ALA A 310 -18.61 21.24 2.70
N THR A 311 -17.46 20.63 2.35
CA THR A 311 -17.42 19.29 1.76
C THR A 311 -17.85 18.19 2.73
N TYR A 312 -17.86 18.48 4.04
CA TYR A 312 -18.22 17.54 5.10
C TYR A 312 -19.52 17.88 5.83
N ALA A 313 -20.10 19.06 5.59
CA ALA A 313 -21.28 19.56 6.34
C ALA A 313 -22.51 18.68 6.17
N GLN A 314 -22.81 18.28 4.94
CA GLN A 314 -23.98 17.46 4.60
C GLN A 314 -23.56 16.29 3.72
N THR A 315 -22.94 15.28 4.33
CA THR A 315 -22.46 14.11 3.59
C THR A 315 -23.46 12.96 3.76
N TRP A 316 -24.03 12.50 2.65
CA TRP A 316 -24.93 11.35 2.59
C TRP A 316 -24.27 10.19 1.87
N ALA A 317 -24.63 8.96 2.22
CA ALA A 317 -24.14 7.76 1.55
C ALA A 317 -25.26 6.76 1.32
N LYS A 318 -25.17 6.05 0.19
CA LYS A 318 -25.91 4.80 -0.05
C LYS A 318 -24.91 3.70 -0.40
N ILE A 319 -25.27 2.46 -0.17
CA ILE A 319 -24.40 1.32 -0.43
C ILE A 319 -24.85 0.66 -1.71
N ARG A 320 -23.90 0.49 -2.64
CA ARG A 320 -24.11 -0.21 -3.90
C ARG A 320 -23.53 -1.61 -3.84
N THR A 321 -24.39 -2.58 -4.10
CA THR A 321 -24.02 -4.01 -4.15
C THR A 321 -24.55 -4.64 -5.44
N PRO A 322 -24.09 -5.84 -5.81
CA PRO A 322 -24.69 -6.60 -6.91
C PRO A 322 -26.18 -6.93 -6.70
N ASP A 323 -26.63 -6.94 -5.44
CA ASP A 323 -28.01 -7.24 -5.05
C ASP A 323 -28.93 -5.99 -5.08
N GLY A 324 -28.37 -4.78 -5.28
CA GLY A 324 -29.08 -3.50 -5.34
C GLY A 324 -28.44 -2.40 -4.50
N ASP A 325 -29.02 -1.20 -4.54
CA ASP A 325 -28.62 -0.04 -3.75
C ASP A 325 -29.44 0.01 -2.44
N SER A 326 -28.82 0.42 -1.33
CA SER A 326 -29.51 0.62 -0.04
C SER A 326 -30.21 1.99 0.02
N GLU A 327 -30.98 2.21 1.08
CA GLU A 327 -31.39 3.55 1.51
C GLU A 327 -30.18 4.43 1.82
N SER A 328 -30.38 5.75 1.80
CA SER A 328 -29.35 6.74 2.14
C SER A 328 -29.28 6.95 3.66
N PHE A 329 -28.06 7.17 4.18
CA PHE A 329 -27.82 7.55 5.57
C PHE A 329 -26.78 8.67 5.63
N GLN A 330 -26.78 9.44 6.71
CA GLN A 330 -25.84 10.54 6.91
C GLN A 330 -24.51 10.04 7.47
N ILE A 331 -23.40 10.58 6.95
CA ILE A 331 -22.04 10.32 7.47
C ILE A 331 -21.67 11.47 8.42
N LEU A 332 -21.46 11.15 9.70
CA LEU A 332 -21.22 12.14 10.76
C LEU A 332 -19.75 12.26 11.19
N GLY A 333 -18.90 11.30 10.80
CA GLY A 333 -17.50 11.29 11.21
C GLY A 333 -16.54 10.95 10.08
N GLY A 334 -15.26 11.11 10.38
CA GLY A 334 -14.16 10.70 9.51
C GLY A 334 -13.96 11.55 8.26
N VAL A 335 -12.92 11.19 7.53
CA VAL A 335 -12.60 11.72 6.21
C VAL A 335 -12.94 10.69 5.13
N LEU A 336 -13.39 11.14 3.97
CA LEU A 336 -14.01 10.28 2.95
C LEU A 336 -12.98 9.37 2.24
N GLN A 337 -13.06 8.05 2.46
CA GLN A 337 -12.22 7.08 1.77
C GLN A 337 -12.55 7.04 0.25
N GLY A 338 -11.70 7.66 -0.56
CA GLY A 338 -11.89 7.78 -2.02
C GLY A 338 -11.81 9.21 -2.53
N ASP A 339 -11.76 10.18 -1.64
CA ASP A 339 -11.45 11.57 -1.94
C ASP A 339 -9.94 11.79 -2.10
N THR A 340 -9.58 12.83 -2.86
CA THR A 340 -8.18 13.20 -3.10
C THR A 340 -7.59 14.04 -1.97
N LEU A 341 -8.40 14.80 -1.26
CA LEU A 341 -8.01 15.67 -0.16
C LEU A 341 -7.94 14.91 1.17
N ALA A 342 -8.83 13.94 1.39
CA ALA A 342 -8.98 13.21 2.65
C ALA A 342 -7.68 12.59 3.22
N PRO A 343 -6.81 11.91 2.43
CA PRO A 343 -5.56 11.39 2.95
C PRO A 343 -4.61 12.47 3.47
N PHE A 344 -4.60 13.64 2.85
CA PHE A 344 -3.77 14.76 3.28
C PHE A 344 -4.31 15.39 4.58
N LEU A 345 -5.61 15.57 4.68
CA LEU A 345 -6.25 16.06 5.92
C LEU A 345 -6.02 15.11 7.10
N PHE A 346 -6.08 13.79 6.83
CA PHE A 346 -5.80 12.78 7.85
C PHE A 346 -4.38 12.92 8.42
N ILE A 347 -3.36 13.03 7.56
CA ILE A 347 -1.98 13.17 8.04
C ILE A 347 -1.72 14.50 8.75
N VAL A 348 -2.43 15.58 8.38
CA VAL A 348 -2.36 16.87 9.09
C VAL A 348 -2.90 16.74 10.51
N ALA A 349 -4.07 16.10 10.69
CA ALA A 349 -4.66 15.88 12.01
C ALA A 349 -3.78 14.97 12.87
N LEU A 350 -3.26 13.89 12.31
CA LEU A 350 -2.37 12.97 13.01
C LEU A 350 -1.04 13.63 13.37
N ASP A 351 -0.43 14.39 12.46
CA ASP A 351 0.80 15.14 12.71
C ASP A 351 0.62 16.11 13.88
N TYR A 352 -0.52 16.81 13.94
CA TYR A 352 -0.84 17.68 15.07
C TYR A 352 -0.87 16.91 16.39
N ALA A 353 -1.57 15.78 16.46
CA ALA A 353 -1.66 14.96 17.67
C ALA A 353 -0.27 14.46 18.12
N LEU A 354 0.53 13.95 17.20
CA LEU A 354 1.88 13.47 17.48
C LEU A 354 2.84 14.62 17.85
N ARG A 355 2.66 15.80 17.25
CA ARG A 355 3.40 17.01 17.62
C ARG A 355 3.13 17.38 19.08
N CYS A 356 1.87 17.41 19.49
CA CYS A 356 1.48 17.69 20.88
C CYS A 356 2.01 16.63 21.87
N ALA A 357 2.11 15.36 21.45
CA ALA A 357 2.62 14.28 22.29
C ALA A 357 4.14 14.31 22.48
N ILE A 358 4.89 14.73 21.46
CA ILE A 358 6.33 14.47 21.34
C ILE A 358 7.17 15.74 21.39
N GLN A 359 6.72 16.85 20.77
CA GLN A 359 7.55 18.04 20.58
C GLN A 359 8.10 18.61 21.89
N GLY A 360 9.43 18.80 21.93
CA GLY A 360 10.16 19.28 23.11
C GLY A 360 10.47 18.21 24.17
N ARG A 361 10.04 16.96 23.94
CA ARG A 361 10.27 15.82 24.84
C ARG A 361 11.01 14.66 24.17
N GLU A 362 11.58 14.89 23.00
CA GLU A 362 12.22 13.86 22.16
C GLU A 362 13.38 13.17 22.89
N GLU A 363 14.18 13.93 23.67
CA GLU A 363 15.29 13.35 24.46
C GLU A 363 14.78 12.54 25.67
N GLU A 364 13.63 12.93 26.25
CA GLU A 364 13.01 12.22 27.38
C GLU A 364 12.38 10.90 26.94
N LEU A 365 11.72 10.87 25.78
CA LEU A 365 10.82 9.80 25.37
C LEU A 365 11.40 8.87 24.31
N GLY A 366 12.29 9.40 23.44
CA GLY A 366 12.75 8.73 22.26
C GLY A 366 13.97 7.83 22.45
N PHE A 367 14.24 7.03 21.42
CA PHE A 367 15.49 6.26 21.33
C PHE A 367 16.65 7.18 20.96
N THR A 368 17.76 7.08 21.70
CA THR A 368 18.93 7.93 21.52
C THR A 368 19.88 7.34 20.46
N LEU A 369 19.95 7.96 19.29
CA LEU A 369 20.89 7.59 18.22
C LEU A 369 22.30 8.08 18.53
N VAL A 370 22.44 9.34 18.98
CA VAL A 370 23.71 9.95 19.40
C VAL A 370 23.50 10.69 20.71
N LYS A 371 24.33 10.43 21.70
CA LYS A 371 24.23 11.12 23.00
C LYS A 371 24.55 12.59 22.86
N ARG A 372 23.95 13.39 23.74
CA ARG A 372 24.26 14.80 23.90
C ARG A 372 25.75 15.00 24.19
N ALA A 373 26.44 15.75 23.36
CA ALA A 373 27.86 16.08 23.58
C ALA A 373 28.03 17.35 24.41
N SER A 374 27.11 18.33 24.28
CA SER A 374 27.13 19.59 25.02
C SER A 374 25.75 20.25 24.98
N ARG A 375 25.58 21.40 25.67
CA ARG A 375 24.37 22.22 25.52
C ARG A 375 24.15 22.73 24.08
N ARG A 376 25.23 22.92 23.33
CA ARG A 376 25.18 23.38 21.91
C ARG A 376 24.98 22.24 20.93
N VAL A 377 25.28 20.99 21.33
CA VAL A 377 25.12 19.79 20.52
C VAL A 377 24.15 18.86 21.24
N PRO A 378 22.84 18.99 21.00
CA PRO A 378 21.82 18.16 21.64
C PRO A 378 21.93 16.70 21.22
N ALA A 379 21.29 15.82 21.95
CA ALA A 379 21.19 14.43 21.53
C ALA A 379 20.44 14.31 20.21
N LYS A 380 20.80 13.33 19.39
CA LYS A 380 20.02 12.94 18.22
C LYS A 380 19.16 11.77 18.62
N THR A 381 17.85 11.96 18.54
CA THR A 381 16.87 10.99 19.01
C THR A 381 15.91 10.60 17.89
N MET A 382 15.33 9.43 18.00
CA MET A 382 14.22 8.98 17.16
C MET A 382 13.06 8.56 18.06
N THR A 383 11.93 9.21 17.94
CA THR A 383 10.71 8.92 18.72
C THR A 383 9.74 8.06 17.96
N ASP A 384 9.59 8.32 16.64
CA ASP A 384 8.56 7.73 15.82
C ASP A 384 8.98 7.63 14.34
N LEU A 385 8.37 6.68 13.66
CA LEU A 385 8.39 6.50 12.21
C LEU A 385 6.96 6.24 11.76
N ASP A 386 6.39 7.18 10.98
CA ASP A 386 4.98 7.17 10.61
C ASP A 386 4.80 6.99 9.11
N PHE A 387 3.85 6.15 8.74
CA PHE A 387 3.38 6.05 7.36
C PHE A 387 1.85 6.04 7.35
N ALA A 388 1.24 7.21 7.26
CA ALA A 388 -0.18 7.44 7.49
C ALA A 388 -0.58 6.96 8.91
N ASP A 389 -1.48 6.00 9.01
CA ASP A 389 -1.97 5.41 10.26
C ASP A 389 -1.05 4.32 10.84
N ASP A 390 -0.08 3.83 10.07
CA ASP A 390 0.93 2.86 10.54
C ASP A 390 2.06 3.60 11.28
N ILE A 391 2.03 3.62 12.60
CA ILE A 391 3.01 4.29 13.47
C ILE A 391 3.91 3.28 14.18
N SER A 392 5.20 3.56 14.20
CA SER A 392 6.18 2.85 15.02
C SER A 392 6.85 3.82 15.98
N LEU A 393 6.63 3.67 17.27
CA LEU A 393 7.32 4.43 18.32
C LEU A 393 8.60 3.71 18.75
N ALA A 394 9.64 4.47 19.12
CA ALA A 394 10.93 3.92 19.56
C ALA A 394 11.39 4.61 20.84
N SER A 395 11.82 3.83 21.85
CA SER A 395 12.33 4.30 23.12
C SER A 395 13.50 3.43 23.61
N ASN A 396 14.35 3.95 24.53
CA ASN A 396 15.43 3.16 25.09
C ASN A 396 14.94 2.20 26.18
N THR A 397 13.92 2.57 26.96
CA THR A 397 13.45 1.81 28.13
C THR A 397 11.95 1.56 28.08
N VAL A 398 11.48 0.58 28.87
CA VAL A 398 10.05 0.28 29.02
C VAL A 398 9.28 1.48 29.59
N GLU A 399 9.87 2.17 30.57
CA GLU A 399 9.25 3.33 31.20
C GLU A 399 9.02 4.47 30.18
N GLN A 400 10.04 4.77 29.37
CA GLN A 400 9.93 5.75 28.29
C GLN A 400 8.86 5.34 27.28
N ALA A 401 8.82 4.07 26.89
CA ALA A 401 7.83 3.56 25.94
C ALA A 401 6.40 3.64 26.49
N CYS A 402 6.18 3.37 27.79
CA CYS A 402 4.89 3.54 28.43
C CYS A 402 4.46 5.02 28.45
N LYS A 403 5.34 5.94 28.81
CA LYS A 403 5.05 7.38 28.83
C LYS A 403 4.73 7.89 27.41
N LEU A 404 5.54 7.51 26.42
CA LEU A 404 5.35 7.90 25.02
C LEU A 404 4.03 7.39 24.48
N LEU A 405 3.72 6.11 24.69
CA LEU A 405 2.46 5.51 24.25
C LEU A 405 1.25 6.19 24.89
N ALA A 406 1.29 6.42 26.21
CA ALA A 406 0.20 7.07 26.95
C ALA A 406 -0.07 8.49 26.41
N GLU A 407 0.99 9.25 26.15
CA GLU A 407 0.84 10.60 25.61
C GLU A 407 0.29 10.59 24.17
N VAL A 408 0.81 9.73 23.31
CA VAL A 408 0.30 9.55 21.93
C VAL A 408 -1.18 9.11 21.97
N GLU A 409 -1.54 8.15 22.81
CA GLU A 409 -2.93 7.70 22.93
C GLU A 409 -3.86 8.83 23.41
N ARG A 410 -3.44 9.64 24.39
CA ARG A 410 -4.20 10.79 24.91
C ARG A 410 -4.45 11.82 23.80
N GLN A 411 -3.40 12.24 23.09
CA GLN A 411 -3.53 13.25 22.02
C GLN A 411 -4.34 12.73 20.83
N CYS A 412 -4.19 11.45 20.46
CA CYS A 412 -4.97 10.83 19.40
C CYS A 412 -6.47 10.74 19.76
N LYS A 413 -6.83 10.42 21.00
CA LYS A 413 -8.23 10.41 21.47
C LYS A 413 -8.90 11.79 21.33
N ARG A 414 -8.16 12.89 21.52
CA ARG A 414 -8.68 14.27 21.36
C ARG A 414 -9.15 14.57 19.94
N ILE A 415 -8.63 13.89 18.95
CA ILE A 415 -9.00 14.06 17.52
C ILE A 415 -9.90 12.93 17.02
N GLY A 416 -10.38 12.05 17.91
CA GLY A 416 -11.28 10.93 17.57
C GLY A 416 -10.58 9.63 17.19
N LEU A 417 -9.25 9.53 17.30
CA LEU A 417 -8.51 8.30 16.99
C LEU A 417 -8.38 7.41 18.23
N GLY A 418 -9.01 6.25 18.20
CA GLY A 418 -8.90 5.22 19.24
C GLY A 418 -7.87 4.15 18.89
N LEU A 419 -6.98 3.84 19.86
CA LEU A 419 -6.00 2.77 19.73
C LEU A 419 -6.67 1.39 19.72
N ASN A 420 -6.17 0.47 18.90
CA ASN A 420 -6.58 -0.92 18.87
C ASN A 420 -5.58 -1.80 19.62
N ALA A 421 -5.78 -1.97 20.92
CA ALA A 421 -4.85 -2.72 21.78
C ALA A 421 -4.59 -4.17 21.30
N LYS A 422 -5.59 -4.84 20.68
CA LYS A 422 -5.43 -6.22 20.19
C LYS A 422 -4.46 -6.33 18.99
N LYS A 423 -4.40 -5.29 18.17
CA LYS A 423 -3.53 -5.26 16.99
C LYS A 423 -2.22 -4.50 17.22
N THR A 424 -2.20 -3.58 18.16
CA THR A 424 -0.98 -2.90 18.61
C THR A 424 -0.02 -3.92 19.21
N LYS A 425 1.25 -3.90 18.79
CA LYS A 425 2.27 -4.86 19.20
C LYS A 425 3.50 -4.16 19.72
N VAL A 426 4.21 -4.85 20.60
CA VAL A 426 5.49 -4.41 21.15
C VAL A 426 6.59 -5.36 20.71
N MET A 427 7.73 -4.83 20.32
CA MET A 427 8.95 -5.58 20.09
C MET A 427 10.07 -4.96 20.91
N ALA A 428 10.77 -5.76 21.69
CA ALA A 428 11.84 -5.30 22.58
C ALA A 428 13.13 -6.08 22.32
N GLU A 429 14.24 -5.37 22.32
CA GLU A 429 15.59 -5.92 22.15
C GLU A 429 16.41 -5.60 23.41
N ASN A 430 17.05 -6.61 23.99
CA ASN A 430 17.87 -6.50 25.21
C ASN A 430 17.12 -5.85 26.39
N VAL A 431 15.87 -6.21 26.57
CA VAL A 431 15.01 -5.75 27.65
C VAL A 431 14.29 -6.96 28.25
N ASP A 432 14.44 -7.13 29.57
CA ASP A 432 13.80 -8.22 30.30
C ASP A 432 12.33 -7.91 30.55
N GLN A 433 11.44 -8.88 30.22
CA GLN A 433 10.00 -8.87 30.50
C GLN A 433 9.30 -7.52 30.24
N PRO A 434 9.33 -6.99 29.02
CA PRO A 434 8.72 -5.71 28.73
C PRO A 434 7.19 -5.80 28.91
N VAL A 435 6.64 -4.99 29.84
CA VAL A 435 5.19 -4.85 30.03
C VAL A 435 4.80 -3.44 29.68
N ILE A 436 4.07 -3.28 28.58
CA ILE A 436 3.54 -1.99 28.12
C ILE A 436 2.02 -2.06 28.16
N THR A 437 1.38 -1.02 28.68
CA THR A 437 -0.06 -0.92 28.83
C THR A 437 -0.59 0.34 28.15
N THR A 438 -1.81 0.25 27.65
CA THR A 438 -2.60 1.38 27.17
C THR A 438 -3.16 2.20 28.34
N LEU A 439 -3.76 3.36 28.08
CA LEU A 439 -4.38 4.20 29.12
C LEU A 439 -5.50 3.49 29.91
N ASP A 440 -6.18 2.54 29.28
CA ASP A 440 -7.22 1.72 29.94
C ASP A 440 -6.65 0.52 30.71
N GLY A 441 -5.32 0.40 30.83
CA GLY A 441 -4.65 -0.68 31.54
C GLY A 441 -4.51 -1.99 30.77
N THR A 442 -4.93 -2.05 29.50
CA THR A 442 -4.80 -3.24 28.68
C THR A 442 -3.34 -3.50 28.35
N LYS A 443 -2.83 -4.70 28.67
CA LYS A 443 -1.46 -5.11 28.31
C LYS A 443 -1.36 -5.40 26.83
N LEU A 444 -0.30 -4.87 26.21
CA LEU A 444 0.01 -5.11 24.81
C LEU A 444 0.79 -6.41 24.63
N GLU A 445 0.54 -7.07 23.51
CA GLU A 445 1.25 -8.31 23.14
C GLU A 445 2.68 -8.01 22.69
N VAL A 446 3.65 -8.73 23.28
CA VAL A 446 5.06 -8.66 22.91
C VAL A 446 5.36 -9.71 21.85
N VAL A 447 5.94 -9.29 20.74
CA VAL A 447 6.27 -10.14 19.58
C VAL A 447 7.76 -10.14 19.29
N LYS A 448 8.27 -11.25 18.73
CA LYS A 448 9.69 -11.39 18.34
C LYS A 448 9.97 -10.78 16.95
N ASP A 449 8.97 -10.69 16.10
CA ASP A 449 9.06 -10.10 14.76
C ASP A 449 7.71 -9.47 14.40
N PHE A 450 7.73 -8.43 13.60
CA PHE A 450 6.54 -7.70 13.21
C PHE A 450 6.57 -7.37 11.72
N GLN A 451 5.40 -7.43 11.08
CA GLN A 451 5.25 -7.04 9.67
C GLN A 451 4.92 -5.55 9.56
N TYR A 452 5.94 -4.70 9.41
CA TYR A 452 5.78 -3.25 9.22
C TYR A 452 5.77 -2.89 7.74
N LEU A 453 4.75 -2.16 7.31
CA LEU A 453 4.55 -1.75 5.90
C LEU A 453 4.73 -2.91 4.91
N GLY A 454 4.30 -4.09 5.31
CA GLY A 454 4.35 -5.29 4.49
C GLY A 454 5.67 -6.05 4.49
N ALA A 455 6.75 -5.58 5.15
CA ALA A 455 8.03 -6.28 5.33
C ALA A 455 8.20 -6.78 6.77
N TRP A 456 8.78 -7.96 6.95
CA TRP A 456 9.16 -8.48 8.26
C TRP A 456 10.49 -7.85 8.69
N ILE A 457 10.50 -7.14 9.83
CA ILE A 457 11.60 -6.23 10.18
C ILE A 457 12.71 -6.85 11.00
N ALA A 458 12.42 -7.86 11.82
CA ALA A 458 13.42 -8.45 12.72
C ALA A 458 14.47 -9.27 11.99
N SER A 459 14.13 -9.95 10.88
CA SER A 459 15.03 -10.83 10.17
C SER A 459 14.92 -10.72 8.66
N THR A 460 16.04 -10.38 7.98
CA THR A 460 16.11 -10.41 6.51
C THR A 460 15.83 -11.80 5.95
N LYS A 461 16.28 -12.87 6.61
CA LYS A 461 16.05 -14.25 6.16
C LYS A 461 14.56 -14.60 6.19
N HIS A 462 13.88 -14.28 7.29
CA HIS A 462 12.44 -14.51 7.43
C HIS A 462 11.64 -13.77 6.35
N ASP A 463 11.95 -12.49 6.12
CA ASP A 463 11.29 -11.72 5.06
C ASP A 463 11.50 -12.34 3.67
N ILE A 464 12.72 -12.77 3.34
CA ILE A 464 13.04 -13.45 2.08
C ILE A 464 12.23 -14.75 1.92
N GLU A 465 12.12 -15.56 2.97
CA GLU A 465 11.34 -16.82 2.93
C GLU A 465 9.87 -16.55 2.62
N ILE A 466 9.26 -15.57 3.30
CA ILE A 466 7.88 -15.17 3.05
C ILE A 466 7.70 -14.60 1.62
N ARG A 467 8.65 -13.77 1.15
CA ARG A 467 8.62 -13.23 -0.21
C ARG A 467 8.73 -14.32 -1.26
N ARG A 468 9.62 -15.30 -1.06
CA ARG A 468 9.73 -16.48 -1.93
C ARG A 468 8.42 -17.25 -2.01
N ALA A 469 7.81 -17.54 -0.87
CA ALA A 469 6.53 -18.26 -0.84
C ALA A 469 5.42 -17.49 -1.58
N ARG A 470 5.32 -16.18 -1.36
CA ARG A 470 4.36 -15.30 -2.07
C ARG A 470 4.63 -15.23 -3.58
N ALA A 471 5.90 -15.16 -3.98
CA ALA A 471 6.29 -15.14 -5.39
C ALA A 471 5.97 -16.45 -6.10
N TRP A 472 6.20 -17.61 -5.46
CA TRP A 472 5.75 -18.92 -5.97
C TRP A 472 4.24 -18.98 -6.11
N LYS A 473 3.48 -18.50 -5.12
CA LYS A 473 2.01 -18.42 -5.22
C LYS A 473 1.56 -17.55 -6.39
N ALA A 474 2.20 -16.39 -6.60
CA ALA A 474 1.92 -15.51 -7.73
C ALA A 474 2.25 -16.19 -9.08
N LEU A 475 3.38 -16.90 -9.16
CA LEU A 475 3.77 -17.66 -10.33
C LEU A 475 2.73 -18.75 -10.67
N HIS A 476 2.36 -19.57 -9.70
CA HIS A 476 1.37 -20.64 -9.91
C HIS A 476 -0.02 -20.12 -10.27
N SER A 477 -0.42 -18.96 -9.75
CA SER A 477 -1.71 -18.34 -10.10
C SER A 477 -1.84 -17.93 -11.58
N MET A 478 -0.74 -17.91 -12.31
CA MET A 478 -0.71 -17.58 -13.75
C MET A 478 -0.30 -18.79 -14.62
N LYS A 479 -0.47 -20.01 -14.13
CA LYS A 479 -0.03 -21.23 -14.82
C LYS A 479 -0.51 -21.30 -16.29
N LYS A 480 -1.79 -20.99 -16.55
CA LYS A 480 -2.35 -20.98 -17.91
C LYS A 480 -1.61 -20.02 -18.86
N VAL A 481 -1.19 -18.85 -18.36
CA VAL A 481 -0.41 -17.87 -19.13
C VAL A 481 0.97 -18.42 -19.46
N TRP A 482 1.65 -19.03 -18.48
CA TRP A 482 3.01 -19.55 -18.69
C TRP A 482 3.04 -20.74 -19.66
N GLN A 483 2.01 -21.57 -19.64
CA GLN A 483 1.87 -22.75 -20.52
C GLN A 483 1.31 -22.42 -21.90
N SER A 484 0.84 -21.19 -22.14
CA SER A 484 0.32 -20.77 -23.43
C SER A 484 1.43 -20.56 -24.48
N SER A 485 1.04 -20.40 -25.74
CA SER A 485 1.91 -20.08 -26.88
C SER A 485 2.42 -18.63 -26.91
N MET A 486 2.18 -17.85 -25.84
CA MET A 486 2.62 -16.45 -25.72
C MET A 486 4.14 -16.31 -25.91
N GLN A 487 4.56 -15.25 -26.61
CA GLN A 487 5.97 -14.95 -26.88
C GLN A 487 6.77 -14.77 -25.58
N ASP A 488 7.98 -15.31 -25.55
CA ASP A 488 8.88 -15.30 -24.40
C ASP A 488 9.16 -13.91 -23.86
N ASP A 489 9.34 -12.91 -24.71
CA ASP A 489 9.60 -11.54 -24.28
C ASP A 489 8.41 -10.96 -23.53
N LEU A 490 7.18 -11.28 -23.92
CA LEU A 490 5.98 -10.87 -23.19
C LEU A 490 5.86 -11.65 -21.88
N LYS A 491 6.13 -12.97 -21.88
CA LYS A 491 6.21 -13.76 -20.63
C LYS A 491 7.23 -13.19 -19.65
N ARG A 492 8.45 -12.80 -20.10
CA ARG A 492 9.46 -12.15 -19.24
C ARG A 492 8.95 -10.83 -18.65
N ARG A 493 8.27 -9.98 -19.43
CA ARG A 493 7.67 -8.73 -18.92
C ARG A 493 6.59 -8.99 -17.88
N LEU A 494 5.72 -9.96 -18.12
CA LEU A 494 4.69 -10.37 -17.16
C LEU A 494 5.31 -10.93 -15.88
N PHE A 495 6.34 -11.75 -16.02
CA PHE A 495 7.09 -12.28 -14.87
C PHE A 495 7.67 -11.17 -14.00
N VAL A 496 8.31 -10.17 -14.60
CA VAL A 496 8.83 -9.00 -13.86
C VAL A 496 7.71 -8.23 -13.18
N ALA A 497 6.58 -8.03 -13.84
CA ALA A 497 5.46 -7.27 -13.30
C ALA A 497 4.70 -7.99 -12.17
N THR A 498 4.61 -9.33 -12.21
CA THR A 498 3.73 -10.09 -11.31
C THR A 498 4.47 -10.93 -10.27
N VAL A 499 5.59 -11.53 -10.62
CA VAL A 499 6.34 -12.45 -9.76
C VAL A 499 7.55 -11.76 -9.13
N GLU A 500 8.40 -11.13 -9.96
CA GLU A 500 9.59 -10.43 -9.48
C GLU A 500 9.23 -9.26 -8.57
N SER A 501 8.19 -8.49 -8.89
CA SER A 501 7.73 -7.37 -8.05
C SER A 501 7.32 -7.82 -6.64
N VAL A 502 6.71 -9.00 -6.51
CA VAL A 502 6.36 -9.61 -5.22
C VAL A 502 7.62 -10.10 -4.48
N LEU A 503 8.53 -10.75 -5.20
CA LEU A 503 9.78 -11.28 -4.65
C LEU A 503 10.68 -10.16 -4.10
N THR A 504 10.78 -9.04 -4.83
CA THR A 504 11.71 -7.94 -4.55
C THR A 504 11.11 -6.79 -3.74
N TYR A 505 9.91 -6.91 -3.20
CA TYR A 505 9.33 -5.85 -2.38
C TYR A 505 10.14 -5.64 -1.11
N GLY A 506 10.63 -4.41 -0.87
CA GLY A 506 11.46 -4.06 0.29
C GLY A 506 12.89 -4.60 0.26
N CYS A 507 13.33 -5.16 -0.87
CA CYS A 507 14.68 -5.73 -1.03
C CYS A 507 15.81 -4.70 -0.86
N GLU A 508 15.50 -3.43 -1.02
CA GLU A 508 16.44 -2.33 -0.79
C GLU A 508 16.93 -2.29 0.67
N ALA A 509 16.12 -2.81 1.59
CA ALA A 509 16.43 -2.88 3.01
C ALA A 509 17.09 -4.20 3.43
N TRP A 510 17.37 -5.11 2.51
CA TRP A 510 17.99 -6.39 2.83
C TRP A 510 19.51 -6.27 3.01
N THR A 511 19.99 -6.81 4.12
CA THR A 511 21.41 -7.07 4.34
C THR A 511 21.71 -8.49 3.86
N LEU A 512 22.43 -8.63 2.73
CA LEU A 512 22.66 -9.90 2.06
C LEU A 512 24.12 -10.32 2.12
N SER A 513 24.38 -11.58 2.49
CA SER A 513 25.66 -12.21 2.24
C SER A 513 25.78 -12.69 0.78
N VAL A 514 26.99 -12.94 0.31
CA VAL A 514 27.24 -13.52 -1.04
C VAL A 514 26.49 -14.85 -1.23
N LYS A 515 26.35 -15.64 -0.16
CA LYS A 515 25.59 -16.90 -0.17
C LYS A 515 24.11 -16.65 -0.40
N ASP A 516 23.54 -15.63 0.24
CA ASP A 516 22.12 -15.27 0.09
C ASP A 516 21.85 -14.74 -1.33
N GLU A 517 22.74 -13.93 -1.89
CA GLU A 517 22.64 -13.43 -3.27
C GLU A 517 22.62 -14.59 -4.29
N LYS A 518 23.55 -15.55 -4.17
CA LYS A 518 23.59 -16.75 -5.02
C LYS A 518 22.31 -17.60 -4.87
N ALA A 519 21.81 -17.77 -3.65
CA ALA A 519 20.58 -18.51 -3.38
C ALA A 519 19.35 -17.84 -4.01
N LEU A 520 19.26 -16.51 -3.95
CA LEU A 520 18.19 -15.73 -4.56
C LEU A 520 18.25 -15.82 -6.09
N ASP A 521 19.41 -15.71 -6.70
CA ASP A 521 19.60 -15.88 -8.14
C ASP A 521 19.16 -17.29 -8.59
N GLY A 522 19.51 -18.33 -7.82
CA GLY A 522 19.08 -19.71 -8.12
C GLY A 522 17.54 -19.89 -8.03
N VAL A 523 16.90 -19.26 -7.05
CA VAL A 523 15.43 -19.27 -6.92
C VAL A 523 14.79 -18.53 -8.10
N TYR A 524 15.28 -17.36 -8.43
CA TYR A 524 14.79 -16.54 -9.53
C TYR A 524 14.92 -17.27 -10.87
N THR A 525 16.06 -17.91 -11.14
CA THR A 525 16.27 -18.74 -12.33
C THR A 525 15.24 -19.85 -12.44
N ARG A 526 14.98 -20.57 -11.33
CA ARG A 526 13.95 -21.63 -11.31
C ARG A 526 12.55 -21.10 -11.59
N MET A 527 12.18 -19.96 -11.00
CA MET A 527 10.89 -19.33 -11.26
C MET A 527 10.78 -18.89 -12.73
N LEU A 528 11.86 -18.36 -13.32
CA LEU A 528 11.87 -17.94 -14.71
C LEU A 528 11.76 -19.13 -15.68
N ARG A 529 12.39 -20.28 -15.37
CA ARG A 529 12.21 -21.51 -16.16
C ARG A 529 10.75 -21.95 -16.18
N VAL A 530 10.07 -21.92 -15.04
CA VAL A 530 8.62 -22.23 -14.97
C VAL A 530 7.79 -21.22 -15.77
N ALA A 531 8.12 -19.92 -15.69
CA ALA A 531 7.39 -18.88 -16.42
C ALA A 531 7.56 -18.97 -17.94
N LEU A 532 8.70 -19.44 -18.42
CA LEU A 532 8.97 -19.65 -19.85
C LEU A 532 8.62 -21.07 -20.30
N ASN A 533 8.10 -21.90 -19.41
CA ASN A 533 7.78 -23.32 -19.67
C ASN A 533 8.98 -24.12 -20.20
N VAL A 534 10.19 -23.87 -19.66
CA VAL A 534 11.45 -24.49 -20.04
C VAL A 534 11.76 -25.66 -19.12
N SER A 535 11.89 -26.87 -19.68
CA SER A 535 12.31 -28.07 -18.96
C SER A 535 13.84 -28.17 -18.87
N TRP A 536 14.34 -29.11 -18.07
CA TRP A 536 15.77 -29.40 -18.02
C TRP A 536 16.27 -30.07 -19.32
N GLU A 537 15.39 -30.76 -20.05
CA GLU A 537 15.66 -31.46 -21.32
C GLU A 537 15.92 -30.50 -22.47
N ASP A 538 15.39 -29.26 -22.39
CA ASP A 538 15.57 -28.24 -23.42
C ASP A 538 17.01 -27.69 -23.50
N HIS A 539 17.86 -28.03 -22.52
CA HIS A 539 19.26 -27.58 -22.42
C HIS A 539 19.49 -26.07 -22.61
N ILE A 540 18.47 -25.23 -22.28
CA ILE A 540 18.56 -23.78 -22.42
C ILE A 540 19.50 -23.20 -21.33
N THR A 541 20.54 -22.49 -21.79
CA THR A 541 21.49 -21.82 -20.89
C THR A 541 20.84 -20.68 -20.11
N ASN A 542 21.40 -20.32 -18.95
CA ASN A 542 20.87 -19.20 -18.18
C ASN A 542 20.95 -17.87 -18.92
N VAL A 543 21.93 -17.67 -19.81
CA VAL A 543 22.05 -16.46 -20.64
C VAL A 543 20.83 -16.33 -21.55
N ASN A 544 20.48 -17.39 -22.25
CA ASN A 544 19.32 -17.42 -23.14
C ASN A 544 18.00 -17.31 -22.35
N LEU A 545 17.93 -17.98 -21.20
CA LEU A 545 16.76 -17.91 -20.30
C LEU A 545 16.47 -16.47 -19.86
N TYR A 546 17.49 -15.77 -19.39
CA TYR A 546 17.37 -14.38 -18.93
C TYR A 546 17.09 -13.40 -20.08
N GLY A 547 17.68 -13.64 -21.26
CA GLY A 547 17.63 -12.70 -22.38
C GLY A 547 18.18 -11.33 -21.97
N LYS A 548 17.32 -10.30 -21.96
CA LYS A 548 17.69 -8.93 -21.55
C LYS A 548 17.56 -8.67 -20.05
N LEU A 549 17.12 -9.65 -19.28
CA LEU A 549 16.95 -9.46 -17.83
C LEU A 549 18.32 -9.57 -17.12
N PRO A 550 18.65 -8.65 -16.20
CA PRO A 550 19.83 -8.80 -15.35
C PRO A 550 19.58 -9.86 -14.26
N ARG A 551 20.64 -10.31 -13.61
CA ARG A 551 20.54 -11.17 -12.41
C ARG A 551 19.75 -10.45 -11.32
N LEU A 552 19.05 -11.21 -10.48
CA LEU A 552 18.26 -10.65 -9.39
C LEU A 552 19.14 -9.92 -8.37
N SER A 553 20.28 -10.49 -8.03
CA SER A 553 21.28 -9.89 -7.12
C SER A 553 21.74 -8.51 -7.61
N ASP A 554 21.99 -8.33 -8.91
CA ASP A 554 22.37 -7.03 -9.49
C ASP A 554 21.25 -6.00 -9.41
N LYS A 555 19.99 -6.41 -9.65
CA LYS A 555 18.83 -5.55 -9.47
C LYS A 555 18.68 -5.09 -8.02
N ILE A 556 18.78 -6.02 -7.07
CA ILE A 556 18.67 -5.72 -5.63
C ILE A 556 19.75 -4.73 -5.24
N ARG A 557 20.99 -4.95 -5.67
CA ARG A 557 22.11 -4.05 -5.43
C ARG A 557 21.86 -2.66 -5.98
N GLN A 558 21.46 -2.55 -7.25
CA GLN A 558 21.17 -1.25 -7.86
C GLN A 558 20.03 -0.51 -7.13
N ARG A 559 18.97 -1.21 -6.73
CA ARG A 559 17.86 -0.64 -5.98
C ARG A 559 18.32 -0.16 -4.59
N ARG A 560 19.09 -0.97 -3.86
CA ARG A 560 19.69 -0.62 -2.56
C ARG A 560 20.55 0.63 -2.66
N MET A 561 21.49 0.67 -3.60
CA MET A 561 22.35 1.83 -3.79
C MET A 561 21.58 3.09 -4.17
N ARG A 562 20.57 2.98 -5.07
CA ARG A 562 19.71 4.12 -5.44
C ARG A 562 19.00 4.70 -4.22
N LEU A 563 18.42 3.82 -3.38
CA LEU A 563 17.73 4.25 -2.16
C LEU A 563 18.71 4.87 -1.17
N ALA A 564 19.87 4.25 -0.91
CA ALA A 564 20.85 4.76 0.02
C ALA A 564 21.33 6.16 -0.35
N GLY A 565 21.73 6.38 -1.62
CA GLY A 565 22.12 7.70 -2.06
C GLY A 565 20.95 8.70 -2.10
N HIS A 566 19.71 8.25 -2.29
CA HIS A 566 18.53 9.12 -2.16
C HIS A 566 18.36 9.58 -0.71
N CYS A 567 18.42 8.67 0.25
CA CYS A 567 18.29 9.00 1.68
C CYS A 567 19.37 10.00 2.14
N VAL A 568 20.63 9.78 1.78
CA VAL A 568 21.74 10.68 2.18
C VAL A 568 21.54 12.11 1.67
N ARG A 569 21.03 12.29 0.45
CA ARG A 569 20.79 13.63 -0.14
C ARG A 569 19.48 14.30 0.30
N HIS A 570 18.69 13.65 1.13
CA HIS A 570 17.39 14.16 1.58
C HIS A 570 17.31 14.14 3.12
N PRO A 571 17.85 15.18 3.79
CA PRO A 571 17.89 15.25 5.26
C PRO A 571 16.49 15.32 5.89
N GLU A 572 15.46 15.65 5.11
CA GLU A 572 14.06 15.60 5.54
C GLU A 572 13.50 14.18 5.69
N LEU A 573 14.25 13.14 5.31
CA LEU A 573 13.84 11.74 5.49
C LEU A 573 14.42 11.17 6.78
N SER A 574 13.58 10.52 7.61
CA SER A 574 14.04 9.81 8.83
C SER A 574 15.12 8.76 8.53
N ALA A 575 15.09 8.18 7.33
CA ALA A 575 16.11 7.23 6.87
C ALA A 575 17.49 7.88 6.67
N CYS A 576 17.60 9.20 6.46
CA CYS A 576 18.87 9.90 6.29
C CYS A 576 19.79 9.67 7.50
N ASP A 577 19.24 9.81 8.70
CA ASP A 577 19.95 9.69 9.94
C ASP A 577 20.42 8.25 10.25
N LEU A 578 19.75 7.26 9.66
CA LEU A 578 19.94 5.85 9.98
C LEU A 578 20.71 5.08 8.92
N ILE A 579 20.71 5.53 7.66
CA ILE A 579 21.24 4.74 6.54
C ILE A 579 22.73 4.36 6.71
N LEU A 580 23.53 5.32 7.16
CA LEU A 580 24.95 5.16 7.47
C LEU A 580 25.25 5.18 8.98
N TRP A 581 24.20 5.18 9.83
CA TRP A 581 24.37 5.23 11.28
C TRP A 581 25.12 4.00 11.80
N GLU A 582 26.17 4.26 12.56
CA GLU A 582 26.92 3.28 13.35
C GLU A 582 26.87 3.75 14.81
N PRO A 583 26.28 2.96 15.73
CA PRO A 583 26.21 3.35 17.14
C PRO A 583 27.57 3.56 17.75
N THR A 584 27.73 4.68 18.46
CA THR A 584 28.92 4.97 19.28
C THR A 584 28.79 4.46 20.71
N GLN A 585 27.63 3.92 21.07
CA GLN A 585 27.28 3.42 22.39
C GLN A 585 27.19 1.88 22.37
N GLY A 586 27.23 1.29 23.57
CA GLY A 586 27.14 -0.15 23.75
C GLY A 586 28.46 -0.86 23.48
N GLN A 587 28.42 -2.18 23.54
CA GLN A 587 29.58 -3.06 23.29
C GLN A 587 29.18 -4.09 22.25
N ARG A 588 30.00 -4.24 21.22
CA ARG A 588 29.79 -5.30 20.23
C ARG A 588 29.86 -6.68 20.88
N SER A 589 28.89 -7.52 20.52
CA SER A 589 28.88 -8.92 20.96
C SER A 589 30.19 -9.64 20.54
N ARG A 590 30.73 -10.48 21.41
CA ARG A 590 31.89 -11.32 21.07
C ARG A 590 31.49 -12.36 20.02
N GLY A 591 32.36 -12.63 19.07
CA GLY A 591 32.15 -13.63 18.02
C GLY A 591 32.41 -13.09 16.62
N ARG A 592 32.03 -13.89 15.59
CA ARG A 592 32.18 -13.48 14.19
C ARG A 592 31.24 -12.29 13.91
N PRO A 593 31.77 -11.16 13.42
CA PRO A 593 30.93 -10.00 13.08
C PRO A 593 29.86 -10.37 12.08
N GLN A 594 28.60 -9.94 12.36
CA GLN A 594 27.53 -10.05 11.39
C GLN A 594 27.71 -8.98 10.32
N THR A 595 27.44 -9.33 9.08
CA THR A 595 27.44 -8.38 7.97
C THR A 595 26.33 -7.35 8.19
N THR A 596 26.68 -6.08 8.18
CA THR A 596 25.73 -4.97 8.31
C THR A 596 25.29 -4.44 6.94
N TYR A 597 24.25 -3.60 6.93
CA TYR A 597 23.82 -2.90 5.73
C TYR A 597 24.94 -1.99 5.18
N VAL A 598 25.67 -1.31 6.04
CA VAL A 598 26.81 -0.45 5.65
C VAL A 598 27.93 -1.31 5.06
N ASP A 599 28.25 -2.48 5.64
CA ASP A 599 29.23 -3.41 5.06
C ASP A 599 28.79 -3.90 3.67
N THR A 600 27.48 -4.08 3.47
CA THR A 600 26.96 -4.46 2.16
C THR A 600 27.17 -3.32 1.15
N LEU A 601 26.96 -2.06 1.54
CA LEU A 601 27.22 -0.90 0.68
C LEU A 601 28.71 -0.72 0.41
N ARG A 602 29.60 -0.92 1.43
CA ARG A 602 31.07 -0.91 1.25
C ARG A 602 31.50 -1.98 0.24
N ARG A 603 30.99 -3.20 0.38
CA ARG A 603 31.25 -4.28 -0.58
C ARG A 603 30.77 -3.94 -1.99
N ASP A 604 29.60 -3.33 -2.11
CA ASP A 604 29.00 -2.97 -3.41
C ASP A 604 29.75 -1.84 -4.13
N THR A 605 30.45 -0.99 -3.39
CA THR A 605 31.20 0.16 -3.92
C THR A 605 32.71 -0.05 -3.94
N GLY A 606 33.24 -1.00 -3.16
CA GLY A 606 34.68 -1.17 -2.93
C GLY A 606 35.29 -0.14 -1.98
N LEU A 607 34.49 0.70 -1.32
CA LEU A 607 34.95 1.70 -0.35
C LEU A 607 35.13 1.09 1.05
N CYS A 608 36.03 1.67 1.84
CA CYS A 608 36.38 1.13 3.16
C CYS A 608 35.67 1.85 4.32
N SER A 609 35.34 3.14 4.18
CA SER A 609 34.78 3.93 5.28
C SER A 609 33.36 4.42 5.01
N ALA A 610 32.59 4.71 6.08
CA ALA A 610 31.28 5.31 5.99
C ALA A 610 31.35 6.78 5.52
N SER A 611 32.41 7.49 5.86
CA SER A 611 32.65 8.87 5.40
C SER A 611 32.89 8.94 3.90
N GLU A 612 33.70 8.05 3.34
CA GLU A 612 33.88 7.96 1.88
C GLU A 612 32.56 7.63 1.16
N LEU A 613 31.77 6.69 1.72
CA LEU A 613 30.42 6.39 1.22
C LEU A 613 29.53 7.61 1.23
N GLN A 614 29.51 8.38 2.32
CA GLN A 614 28.71 9.58 2.44
C GLN A 614 29.10 10.61 1.38
N THR A 615 30.39 10.94 1.28
CA THR A 615 30.90 11.90 0.28
C THR A 615 30.53 11.48 -1.14
N LEU A 616 30.68 10.20 -1.49
CA LEU A 616 30.32 9.69 -2.81
C LEU A 616 28.82 9.75 -3.05
N MET A 617 27.97 9.50 -2.03
CA MET A 617 26.51 9.55 -2.15
C MET A 617 25.95 10.96 -2.26
N GLU A 618 26.61 11.96 -1.69
CA GLU A 618 26.25 13.37 -1.78
C GLU A 618 26.36 13.87 -3.22
N ASP A 619 27.38 13.45 -3.96
CA ASP A 619 27.49 13.73 -5.39
C ASP A 619 26.61 12.76 -6.21
N ARG A 620 25.55 13.31 -6.79
CA ARG A 620 24.55 12.54 -7.53
C ARG A 620 25.10 11.85 -8.77
N ASP A 621 26.02 12.47 -9.47
CA ASP A 621 26.52 11.97 -10.76
C ASP A 621 27.63 10.93 -10.54
N GLN A 622 28.53 11.17 -9.60
CA GLN A 622 29.50 10.17 -9.18
C GLN A 622 28.82 8.92 -8.61
N TRP A 623 27.76 9.09 -7.78
CA TRP A 623 26.99 7.96 -7.28
C TRP A 623 26.28 7.18 -8.39
N ARG A 624 25.71 7.87 -9.39
CA ARG A 624 25.13 7.19 -10.57
C ARG A 624 26.17 6.41 -11.36
N ALA A 625 27.37 6.91 -11.53
CA ALA A 625 28.47 6.21 -12.15
C ALA A 625 28.85 4.96 -11.35
N ALA A 626 29.00 5.05 -10.03
CA ALA A 626 29.28 3.91 -9.15
C ALA A 626 28.20 2.81 -9.23
N ILE A 627 26.91 3.16 -9.33
CA ILE A 627 25.82 2.20 -9.53
C ILE A 627 25.95 1.45 -10.85
N LYS A 628 26.42 2.11 -11.92
CA LYS A 628 26.61 1.49 -13.25
C LYS A 628 27.87 0.62 -13.34
N CYS A 629 28.98 1.10 -12.76
CA CYS A 629 30.31 0.47 -12.89
C CYS A 629 30.52 -0.74 -11.99
N SER A 630 29.77 -0.90 -10.90
CA SER A 630 30.01 -1.96 -9.95
C SER A 630 29.65 -3.33 -10.53
N ARG A 631 30.69 -4.19 -10.64
CA ARG A 631 30.68 -5.58 -11.11
C ARG A 631 30.56 -5.84 -12.62
N VAL A 632 31.30 -5.10 -13.44
CA VAL A 632 31.84 -5.69 -14.66
C VAL A 632 33.16 -6.37 -14.28
N GLY A 633 33.10 -7.68 -14.06
CA GLY A 633 34.30 -8.50 -13.86
C GLY A 633 34.59 -8.96 -12.44
N VAL A 634 33.90 -9.98 -11.97
CA VAL A 634 34.47 -11.16 -11.32
C VAL A 634 33.69 -12.34 -11.86
N GLY A 635 34.27 -13.06 -12.82
CA GLY A 635 33.76 -14.27 -13.43
C GLY A 635 33.66 -15.45 -12.46
#